data_513341e38a826dfee69404e187a48d16
#
_entry.id   513341e38a826dfee69404e187a48d16
#
_cell.length_a   1.000
_cell.length_b   1.000
_cell.length_c   1.000
_cell.angle_alpha   90.00
_cell.angle_beta   90.00
_cell.angle_gamma   90.00
#
_symmetry.space_group_name_H-M   'P 1'
#
loop_
_entity.id
_entity.type
_entity.pdbx_description
1 polymer ?
#
loop_
_entity_poly.entity_id
_entity_poly.type
_entity_poly.pdbx_seq_one_letter_code
_entity_poly.pdbx_strand_id
1 'polypeptide(L)'
;MNEVLDPEIVEDDESSLRPSDFDEYIGQTNLKENLKVFVGAAKLRDESLDHVLLYGPPGLGKTTMSMIIAHEMGTHIKITTGPSIEKTGDLVAILTALEPGDVLFIDEIHRLNKVVEEILYPAMEDFCVDVGKEASTRSVRIDLPPFTLVGATTRAGDLSAPLRDRFGIVSKLEYYSEEELTQIIDRTSRVYNIVMDDDAKKELARRSRGTPRIANRLFRRVRDFSQFYGDATITRDRTIEALERLKVDNLGLDDVDHKYLLGIIHRFKGGPVGLEAIAASIGEEPQTLEDVNEPYLLQIGLIKRTPRGRIATAEAYRHLNIEQDYE
;
A
#
# COMPACT_ATOMS: atom_id res chain seq x y z
N MET A 1 -11.22 -23.39 24.90
CA MET A 1 -9.88 -22.83 25.12
C MET A 1 -9.62 -21.92 23.93
N ASN A 2 -9.81 -20.63 24.11
CA ASN A 2 -9.60 -19.63 23.02
C ASN A 2 -8.10 -19.35 22.97
N GLU A 3 -7.40 -19.94 22.03
CA GLU A 3 -6.08 -19.42 21.62
C GLU A 3 -6.32 -18.09 20.93
N VAL A 4 -6.06 -17.01 21.63
CA VAL A 4 -5.88 -15.68 21.05
C VAL A 4 -4.64 -15.80 20.17
N LEU A 5 -4.79 -15.67 18.85
CA LEU A 5 -3.68 -15.64 17.91
C LEU A 5 -2.75 -14.49 18.32
N ASP A 6 -1.53 -14.84 18.67
CA ASP A 6 -0.48 -13.93 19.07
C ASP A 6 -0.17 -12.98 17.89
N PRO A 7 -0.21 -11.65 18.06
CA PRO A 7 0.11 -10.71 16.99
C PRO A 7 1.51 -10.93 16.37
N GLU A 8 2.47 -11.42 17.17
CA GLU A 8 3.83 -11.74 16.69
C GLU A 8 3.84 -12.87 15.64
N ILE A 9 2.92 -13.86 15.75
CA ILE A 9 2.83 -14.95 14.77
C ILE A 9 2.31 -14.47 13.41
N VAL A 10 1.48 -13.42 13.39
CA VAL A 10 0.93 -12.85 12.15
C VAL A 10 1.99 -12.00 11.41
N GLU A 11 2.86 -11.31 12.14
CA GLU A 11 3.97 -10.54 11.56
C GLU A 11 5.06 -11.44 10.97
N ASP A 12 5.39 -12.56 11.61
CA ASP A 12 6.37 -13.54 11.10
C ASP A 12 5.89 -14.19 9.79
N ASP A 13 4.60 -14.44 9.64
CA ASP A 13 4.02 -15.08 8.46
C ASP A 13 4.01 -14.12 7.25
N GLU A 14 3.83 -12.80 7.46
CA GLU A 14 3.95 -11.81 6.40
C GLU A 14 5.41 -11.51 6.02
N SER A 15 6.35 -11.59 6.95
CA SER A 15 7.77 -11.35 6.69
C SER A 15 8.35 -12.40 5.75
N SER A 16 7.94 -13.67 5.91
CA SER A 16 8.38 -14.78 5.06
C SER A 16 7.91 -14.69 3.61
N LEU A 17 6.84 -13.94 3.35
CA LEU A 17 6.28 -13.75 2.00
C LEU A 17 6.92 -12.58 1.25
N ARG A 18 7.66 -11.71 1.94
CA ARG A 18 8.27 -10.53 1.30
C ARG A 18 9.52 -10.92 0.52
N PRO A 19 9.70 -10.41 -0.72
CA PRO A 19 10.95 -10.55 -1.43
C PRO A 19 12.08 -9.82 -0.69
N SER A 20 13.28 -10.41 -0.70
CA SER A 20 14.45 -9.87 -0.01
C SER A 20 15.25 -8.88 -0.86
N ASP A 21 15.20 -9.00 -2.16
CA ASP A 21 15.99 -8.24 -3.12
C ASP A 21 15.21 -7.87 -4.38
N PHE A 22 15.84 -7.09 -5.28
CA PHE A 22 15.20 -6.68 -6.53
C PHE A 22 14.92 -7.85 -7.47
N ASP A 23 15.66 -8.94 -7.43
CA ASP A 23 15.49 -10.05 -8.37
C ASP A 23 14.26 -10.89 -8.00
N GLU A 24 14.01 -11.05 -6.72
CA GLU A 24 12.80 -11.70 -6.20
C GLU A 24 11.55 -10.83 -6.32
N TYR A 25 11.71 -9.50 -6.44
CA TYR A 25 10.58 -8.57 -6.48
C TYR A 25 9.88 -8.64 -7.84
N ILE A 26 8.64 -9.11 -7.86
CA ILE A 26 7.79 -9.23 -9.04
C ILE A 26 7.09 -7.89 -9.28
N GLY A 27 7.02 -7.48 -10.54
CA GLY A 27 6.33 -6.25 -10.97
C GLY A 27 7.13 -4.97 -10.77
N GLN A 28 6.46 -3.83 -10.97
CA GLN A 28 7.04 -2.47 -10.88
C GLN A 28 8.35 -2.33 -11.68
N THR A 29 8.42 -2.92 -12.87
CA THR A 29 9.66 -3.13 -13.63
C THR A 29 10.46 -1.85 -13.82
N ASN A 30 9.82 -0.76 -14.26
CA ASN A 30 10.51 0.52 -14.49
C ASN A 30 11.09 1.11 -13.20
N LEU A 31 10.33 1.06 -12.09
CA LEU A 31 10.80 1.52 -10.78
C LEU A 31 11.99 0.69 -10.32
N LYS A 32 11.87 -0.63 -10.41
CA LYS A 32 12.91 -1.58 -9.99
C LYS A 32 14.21 -1.38 -10.78
N GLU A 33 14.13 -1.26 -12.09
CA GLU A 33 15.32 -1.04 -12.93
C GLU A 33 16.00 0.29 -12.62
N ASN A 34 15.24 1.37 -12.44
CA ASN A 34 15.79 2.66 -12.05
C ASN A 34 16.46 2.60 -10.67
N LEU A 35 15.80 1.98 -9.68
CA LEU A 35 16.37 1.84 -8.34
C LEU A 35 17.65 0.99 -8.35
N LYS A 36 17.74 -0.08 -9.15
CA LYS A 36 18.99 -0.84 -9.32
C LYS A 36 20.14 0.05 -9.79
N VAL A 37 19.89 0.95 -10.74
CA VAL A 37 20.89 1.91 -11.22
C VAL A 37 21.27 2.90 -10.14
N PHE A 38 20.30 3.50 -9.45
CA PHE A 38 20.56 4.51 -8.43
C PHE A 38 21.31 3.94 -7.22
N VAL A 39 20.87 2.78 -6.71
CA VAL A 39 21.55 2.05 -5.63
C VAL A 39 22.96 1.66 -6.05
N GLY A 40 23.13 1.09 -7.23
CA GLY A 40 24.45 0.72 -7.75
C GLY A 40 25.39 1.92 -7.86
N ALA A 41 24.90 3.06 -8.35
CA ALA A 41 25.67 4.30 -8.46
C ALA A 41 26.05 4.89 -7.10
N ALA A 42 25.14 4.90 -6.13
CA ALA A 42 25.39 5.38 -4.76
C ALA A 42 26.48 4.50 -4.09
N LYS A 43 26.39 3.18 -4.22
CA LYS A 43 27.42 2.24 -3.70
C LYS A 43 28.80 2.45 -4.34
N LEU A 44 28.87 2.73 -5.65
CA LEU A 44 30.13 3.02 -6.33
C LEU A 44 30.81 4.31 -5.83
N ARG A 45 30.03 5.28 -5.36
CA ARG A 45 30.54 6.53 -4.81
C ARG A 45 30.72 6.52 -3.29
N ASP A 46 30.34 5.41 -2.63
CA ASP A 46 30.33 5.29 -1.16
C ASP A 46 29.47 6.38 -0.50
N GLU A 47 28.27 6.61 -1.07
CA GLU A 47 27.32 7.62 -0.65
C GLU A 47 25.99 6.99 -0.26
N SER A 48 25.20 7.69 0.58
CA SER A 48 23.80 7.36 0.81
C SER A 48 23.01 7.51 -0.49
N LEU A 49 21.96 6.73 -0.65
CA LEU A 49 21.01 6.94 -1.75
C LEU A 49 20.26 8.26 -1.55
N ASP A 50 19.93 8.96 -2.63
CA ASP A 50 19.01 10.10 -2.59
C ASP A 50 17.70 9.73 -1.91
N HIS A 51 17.04 10.70 -1.27
CA HIS A 51 15.75 10.47 -0.64
C HIS A 51 14.69 10.05 -1.65
N VAL A 52 13.88 9.05 -1.28
CA VAL A 52 12.91 8.38 -2.15
C VAL A 52 11.48 8.63 -1.67
N LEU A 53 10.61 9.09 -2.54
CA LEU A 53 9.16 9.14 -2.31
C LEU A 53 8.45 8.06 -3.13
N LEU A 54 7.82 7.12 -2.43
CA LEU A 54 6.98 6.07 -3.02
C LEU A 54 5.51 6.41 -2.80
N TYR A 55 4.74 6.55 -3.88
CA TYR A 55 3.32 6.87 -3.75
C TYR A 55 2.44 5.98 -4.61
N GLY A 56 1.19 5.87 -4.23
CA GLY A 56 0.19 5.06 -4.92
C GLY A 56 -0.76 4.35 -3.97
N PRO A 57 -1.76 3.63 -4.49
CA PRO A 57 -2.75 2.91 -3.71
C PRO A 57 -2.16 2.01 -2.61
N PRO A 58 -2.94 1.67 -1.58
CA PRO A 58 -2.46 0.77 -0.52
C PRO A 58 -2.25 -0.66 -1.06
N GLY A 59 -1.33 -1.40 -0.43
CA GLY A 59 -1.11 -2.82 -0.75
C GLY A 59 -0.25 -3.12 -1.98
N LEU A 60 0.38 -2.11 -2.60
CA LEU A 60 1.24 -2.25 -3.79
C LEU A 60 2.72 -2.54 -3.49
N GLY A 61 3.12 -2.61 -2.21
CA GLY A 61 4.49 -3.00 -1.83
C GLY A 61 5.43 -1.84 -1.51
N LYS A 62 4.95 -0.64 -1.15
CA LYS A 62 5.79 0.52 -0.75
C LYS A 62 6.77 0.16 0.38
N THR A 63 6.27 -0.46 1.44
CA THR A 63 7.09 -0.92 2.58
C THR A 63 8.09 -2.00 2.17
N THR A 64 7.67 -2.95 1.34
CA THR A 64 8.57 -4.00 0.81
C THR A 64 9.69 -3.39 -0.01
N MET A 65 9.38 -2.43 -0.88
CA MET A 65 10.39 -1.74 -1.68
C MET A 65 11.40 -0.98 -0.81
N SER A 66 10.98 -0.35 0.30
CA SER A 66 11.89 0.33 1.21
C SER A 66 12.84 -0.65 1.92
N MET A 67 12.36 -1.84 2.27
CA MET A 67 13.20 -2.90 2.85
C MET A 67 14.24 -3.42 1.85
N ILE A 68 13.82 -3.59 0.59
CA ILE A 68 14.73 -4.01 -0.49
C ILE A 68 15.79 -2.93 -0.72
N ILE A 69 15.43 -1.65 -0.74
CA ILE A 69 16.43 -0.55 -0.87
C ILE A 69 17.49 -0.65 0.23
N ALA A 70 17.09 -0.83 1.50
CA ALA A 70 18.02 -0.95 2.60
C ALA A 70 18.90 -2.21 2.47
N HIS A 71 18.30 -3.35 2.14
CA HIS A 71 19.04 -4.60 1.90
C HIS A 71 20.06 -4.46 0.78
N GLU A 72 19.66 -3.89 -0.34
CA GLU A 72 20.53 -3.67 -1.50
C GLU A 72 21.64 -2.65 -1.21
N MET A 73 21.38 -1.63 -0.40
CA MET A 73 22.40 -0.69 0.09
C MET A 73 23.33 -1.35 1.11
N GLY A 74 22.94 -2.46 1.74
CA GLY A 74 23.70 -3.14 2.79
C GLY A 74 23.65 -2.40 4.13
N THR A 75 22.55 -1.70 4.42
CA THR A 75 22.38 -0.86 5.62
C THR A 75 21.13 -1.29 6.40
N HIS A 76 20.98 -0.73 7.61
CA HIS A 76 19.79 -1.00 8.41
C HIS A 76 18.60 -0.13 7.95
N ILE A 77 17.39 -0.59 8.25
CA ILE A 77 16.17 0.17 8.04
C ILE A 77 15.48 0.44 9.37
N LYS A 78 15.10 1.69 9.59
CA LYS A 78 14.22 2.09 10.68
C LYS A 78 12.85 2.42 10.13
N ILE A 79 11.82 1.73 10.63
CA ILE A 79 10.45 1.84 10.13
C ILE A 79 9.60 2.59 11.14
N THR A 80 8.88 3.60 10.68
CA THR A 80 7.89 4.35 11.46
C THR A 80 6.73 4.79 10.57
N THR A 81 5.73 5.43 11.16
CA THR A 81 4.58 6.00 10.42
C THR A 81 4.40 7.47 10.75
N GLY A 82 3.85 8.26 9.82
CA GLY A 82 3.56 9.66 10.07
C GLY A 82 2.74 9.89 11.35
N PRO A 83 1.63 9.16 11.57
CA PRO A 83 0.84 9.27 12.79
C PRO A 83 1.56 8.94 14.09
N SER A 84 2.59 8.08 14.05
CA SER A 84 3.37 7.71 15.24
C SER A 84 4.35 8.80 15.69
N ILE A 85 4.60 9.78 14.86
CA ILE A 85 5.50 10.91 15.15
C ILE A 85 4.64 12.11 15.54
N GLU A 86 4.30 12.20 16.83
CA GLU A 86 3.41 13.24 17.32
C GLU A 86 4.13 14.57 17.59
N LYS A 87 5.38 14.50 17.99
CA LYS A 87 6.19 15.67 18.44
C LYS A 87 7.52 15.72 17.71
N THR A 88 8.08 16.91 17.63
CA THR A 88 9.43 17.12 17.07
C THR A 88 10.49 16.29 17.77
N GLY A 89 10.38 16.11 19.09
CA GLY A 89 11.29 15.27 19.87
C GLY A 89 11.30 13.80 19.46
N ASP A 90 10.16 13.26 19.02
CA ASP A 90 10.05 11.88 18.56
C ASP A 90 10.88 11.69 17.28
N LEU A 91 10.73 12.62 16.34
CA LEU A 91 11.50 12.59 15.09
C LEU A 91 12.99 12.80 15.33
N VAL A 92 13.37 13.76 16.18
CA VAL A 92 14.77 14.01 16.54
C VAL A 92 15.41 12.77 17.17
N ALA A 93 14.70 12.08 18.07
CA ALA A 93 15.19 10.85 18.67
C ALA A 93 15.41 9.72 17.63
N ILE A 94 14.52 9.63 16.64
CA ILE A 94 14.69 8.68 15.54
C ILE A 94 15.91 9.04 14.69
N LEU A 95 16.04 10.29 14.27
CA LEU A 95 17.12 10.77 13.39
C LEU A 95 18.50 10.67 14.05
N THR A 96 18.62 11.01 15.33
CA THR A 96 19.90 10.93 16.08
C THR A 96 20.33 9.49 16.41
N ALA A 97 19.44 8.51 16.26
CA ALA A 97 19.73 7.10 16.45
C ALA A 97 20.04 6.36 15.14
N LEU A 98 20.16 7.07 14.01
CA LEU A 98 20.59 6.49 12.73
C LEU A 98 22.11 6.36 12.69
N GLU A 99 22.56 5.35 11.95
CA GLU A 99 23.97 5.16 11.58
C GLU A 99 24.21 5.65 10.14
N PRO A 100 25.48 5.92 9.75
CA PRO A 100 25.78 6.34 8.38
C PRO A 100 25.29 5.35 7.33
N GLY A 101 24.48 5.84 6.38
CA GLY A 101 23.90 5.05 5.30
C GLY A 101 22.57 4.41 5.62
N ASP A 102 22.08 4.47 6.85
CA ASP A 102 20.78 3.89 7.24
C ASP A 102 19.61 4.43 6.42
N VAL A 103 18.59 3.60 6.28
CA VAL A 103 17.32 3.96 5.67
C VAL A 103 16.30 4.27 6.78
N LEU A 104 15.73 5.47 6.75
CA LEU A 104 14.54 5.81 7.55
C LEU A 104 13.31 5.69 6.66
N PHE A 105 12.41 4.76 6.96
CA PHE A 105 11.12 4.63 6.27
C PHE A 105 10.00 5.25 7.09
N ILE A 106 9.27 6.19 6.50
CA ILE A 106 8.07 6.82 7.09
C ILE A 106 6.87 6.48 6.22
N ASP A 107 6.01 5.58 6.70
CA ASP A 107 4.73 5.31 6.04
C ASP A 107 3.70 6.41 6.35
N GLU A 108 2.76 6.62 5.43
CA GLU A 108 1.75 7.69 5.54
C GLU A 108 2.39 9.06 5.87
N ILE A 109 3.51 9.40 5.22
CA ILE A 109 4.31 10.61 5.50
C ILE A 109 3.49 11.90 5.36
N HIS A 110 2.44 11.92 4.54
CA HIS A 110 1.52 13.06 4.40
C HIS A 110 0.74 13.38 5.69
N ARG A 111 0.74 12.47 6.68
CA ARG A 111 0.07 12.65 7.98
C ARG A 111 0.98 13.24 9.05
N LEU A 112 2.21 13.60 8.73
CA LEU A 112 3.06 14.36 9.62
C LEU A 112 2.43 15.74 9.86
N ASN A 113 2.47 16.20 11.11
CA ASN A 113 2.09 17.58 11.38
C ASN A 113 3.18 18.55 10.86
N LYS A 114 2.78 19.79 10.52
CA LYS A 114 3.69 20.78 9.90
C LYS A 114 4.95 21.05 10.70
N VAL A 115 4.84 21.08 12.03
CA VAL A 115 5.98 21.39 12.91
C VAL A 115 7.02 20.26 12.87
N VAL A 116 6.55 19.01 12.80
CA VAL A 116 7.43 17.84 12.64
C VAL A 116 8.01 17.81 11.21
N GLU A 117 7.20 18.11 10.21
CA GLU A 117 7.65 18.18 8.82
C GLU A 117 8.79 19.18 8.61
N GLU A 118 8.73 20.35 9.27
CA GLU A 118 9.77 21.38 9.18
C GLU A 118 11.14 20.93 9.73
N ILE A 119 11.17 19.94 10.62
CA ILE A 119 12.42 19.32 11.11
C ILE A 119 13.06 18.44 10.02
N LEU A 120 12.27 17.84 9.14
CA LEU A 120 12.81 17.03 8.03
C LEU A 120 13.58 17.87 7.01
N TYR A 121 13.25 19.15 6.83
CA TYR A 121 13.88 19.94 5.78
C TYR A 121 15.40 20.05 5.95
N PRO A 122 15.95 20.57 7.07
CA PRO A 122 17.39 20.59 7.27
C PRO A 122 17.98 19.20 7.46
N ALA A 123 17.20 18.23 7.97
CA ALA A 123 17.66 16.85 8.10
C ALA A 123 17.92 16.19 6.73
N MET A 124 17.10 16.48 5.73
CA MET A 124 17.26 15.96 4.38
C MET A 124 18.30 16.70 3.56
N GLU A 125 18.42 18.01 3.69
CA GLU A 125 19.33 18.83 2.88
C GLU A 125 20.75 18.87 3.43
N ASP A 126 20.86 19.13 4.75
CA ASP A 126 22.13 19.44 5.41
C ASP A 126 22.56 18.37 6.42
N PHE A 127 21.81 17.29 6.57
CA PHE A 127 22.02 16.28 7.61
C PHE A 127 22.20 16.88 9.00
N CYS A 128 21.28 17.74 9.41
CA CYS A 128 21.28 18.34 10.72
C CYS A 128 19.87 18.64 11.21
N VAL A 129 19.71 18.81 12.51
CA VAL A 129 18.48 19.26 13.14
C VAL A 129 18.78 20.39 14.14
N ASP A 130 17.94 21.40 14.16
CA ASP A 130 18.03 22.49 15.13
C ASP A 130 17.03 22.23 16.28
N VAL A 131 17.55 21.99 17.47
CA VAL A 131 16.73 21.72 18.67
C VAL A 131 16.76 22.98 19.57
N GLY A 132 15.60 23.62 19.69
CA GLY A 132 15.42 24.78 20.60
C GLY A 132 14.58 24.39 21.81
N LYS A 133 14.94 24.92 23.00
CA LYS A 133 14.00 24.92 24.14
C LYS A 133 13.03 26.07 23.93
N GLU A 134 11.73 25.84 24.09
CA GLU A 134 10.62 26.81 23.91
C GLU A 134 10.78 28.17 24.63
N ALA A 135 11.75 28.33 25.51
CA ALA A 135 12.00 29.54 26.28
C ALA A 135 13.42 30.13 26.16
N SER A 136 14.29 29.59 25.32
CA SER A 136 15.66 30.10 25.16
C SER A 136 15.98 30.49 23.71
N THR A 137 16.59 31.65 23.54
CA THR A 137 17.03 32.23 22.26
C THR A 137 18.18 31.47 21.57
N ARG A 138 18.55 30.27 22.03
CA ARG A 138 19.64 29.49 21.47
C ARG A 138 19.10 28.12 21.04
N SER A 139 18.99 27.92 19.71
CA SER A 139 18.90 26.57 19.13
C SER A 139 20.26 25.90 19.23
N VAL A 140 20.26 24.60 19.47
CA VAL A 140 21.45 23.74 19.38
C VAL A 140 21.32 22.95 18.07
N ARG A 141 22.30 23.14 17.18
CA ARG A 141 22.41 22.35 15.96
C ARG A 141 23.05 21.01 16.31
N ILE A 142 22.40 19.93 15.89
CA ILE A 142 22.87 18.56 16.01
C ILE A 142 23.13 18.04 14.60
N ASP A 143 24.37 17.65 14.33
CA ASP A 143 24.71 17.00 13.06
C ASP A 143 24.21 15.54 13.05
N LEU A 144 23.68 15.12 11.93
CA LEU A 144 23.18 13.78 11.69
C LEU A 144 24.14 13.01 10.74
N PRO A 145 24.24 11.70 10.87
CA PRO A 145 24.91 10.91 9.83
C PRO A 145 24.15 11.02 8.51
N PRO A 146 24.83 10.92 7.36
CA PRO A 146 24.14 10.78 6.06
C PRO A 146 23.22 9.58 6.08
N PHE A 147 21.95 9.75 5.68
CA PHE A 147 20.92 8.72 5.67
C PHE A 147 20.02 8.87 4.44
N THR A 148 19.26 7.83 4.13
CA THR A 148 18.24 7.88 3.09
C THR A 148 16.85 7.91 3.74
N LEU A 149 16.05 8.97 3.48
CA LEU A 149 14.64 8.97 3.81
C LEU A 149 13.85 8.31 2.68
N VAL A 150 13.09 7.27 3.01
CA VAL A 150 12.07 6.71 2.11
C VAL A 150 10.69 7.08 2.67
N GLY A 151 10.03 8.03 2.03
CA GLY A 151 8.66 8.41 2.35
C GLY A 151 7.67 7.57 1.56
N ALA A 152 6.61 7.10 2.20
CA ALA A 152 5.50 6.43 1.52
C ALA A 152 4.18 7.17 1.76
N THR A 153 3.34 7.25 0.72
CA THR A 153 2.03 7.88 0.84
C THR A 153 1.01 7.29 -0.14
N THR A 154 -0.24 7.24 0.28
CA THR A 154 -1.37 6.98 -0.62
C THR A 154 -1.87 8.27 -1.29
N ARG A 155 -1.52 9.44 -0.74
CA ARG A 155 -2.03 10.76 -1.11
C ARG A 155 -0.88 11.73 -1.39
N ALA A 156 -0.21 11.58 -2.53
CA ALA A 156 0.91 12.44 -2.92
C ALA A 156 0.53 13.93 -3.04
N GLY A 157 -0.75 14.22 -3.32
CA GLY A 157 -1.28 15.58 -3.39
C GLY A 157 -1.38 16.29 -2.04
N ASP A 158 -1.43 15.54 -0.94
CA ASP A 158 -1.54 16.09 0.43
C ASP A 158 -0.16 16.41 1.03
N LEU A 159 0.94 15.98 0.38
CA LEU A 159 2.28 16.41 0.77
C LEU A 159 2.48 17.89 0.47
N SER A 160 3.13 18.59 1.39
CA SER A 160 3.56 19.96 1.13
C SER A 160 4.57 20.02 -0.03
N ALA A 161 4.52 21.06 -0.83
CA ALA A 161 5.48 21.24 -1.92
C ALA A 161 6.94 21.29 -1.41
N PRO A 162 7.26 21.98 -0.29
CA PRO A 162 8.62 21.99 0.26
C PRO A 162 9.15 20.59 0.62
N LEU A 163 8.32 19.72 1.19
CA LEU A 163 8.74 18.35 1.51
C LEU A 163 8.93 17.51 0.23
N ARG A 164 7.97 17.59 -0.68
CA ARG A 164 8.01 16.81 -1.92
C ARG A 164 9.23 17.13 -2.77
N ASP A 165 9.59 18.42 -2.86
CA ASP A 165 10.70 18.89 -3.72
C ASP A 165 12.09 18.47 -3.17
N ARG A 166 12.16 17.95 -1.93
CA ARG A 166 13.38 17.40 -1.33
C ARG A 166 13.64 15.94 -1.62
N PHE A 167 12.68 15.25 -2.24
CA PHE A 167 12.90 13.89 -2.71
C PHE A 167 13.55 13.89 -4.08
N GLY A 168 14.78 13.38 -4.18
CA GLY A 168 15.50 13.24 -5.45
C GLY A 168 14.90 12.15 -6.34
N ILE A 169 14.27 11.14 -5.73
CA ILE A 169 13.64 10.01 -6.44
C ILE A 169 12.15 9.99 -6.08
N VAL A 170 11.29 10.25 -7.06
CA VAL A 170 9.82 10.23 -6.85
C VAL A 170 9.22 9.18 -7.78
N SER A 171 8.56 8.17 -7.22
CA SER A 171 8.05 7.04 -7.99
C SER A 171 6.65 6.63 -7.58
N LYS A 172 5.80 6.47 -8.59
CA LYS A 172 4.45 5.93 -8.45
C LYS A 172 4.47 4.42 -8.56
N LEU A 173 3.83 3.73 -7.61
CA LEU A 173 3.56 2.31 -7.75
C LEU A 173 2.26 2.11 -8.51
N GLU A 174 2.32 1.25 -9.52
CA GLU A 174 1.18 0.91 -10.36
C GLU A 174 0.51 -0.38 -9.88
N TYR A 175 -0.76 -0.57 -10.27
CA TYR A 175 -1.43 -1.84 -10.05
C TYR A 175 -0.73 -2.96 -10.85
N TYR A 176 -0.73 -4.14 -10.29
CA TYR A 176 -0.13 -5.33 -10.89
C TYR A 176 -1.04 -5.93 -11.95
N SER A 177 -0.46 -6.49 -12.99
CA SER A 177 -1.19 -7.28 -13.98
C SER A 177 -1.63 -8.63 -13.39
N GLU A 178 -2.56 -9.31 -14.06
CA GLU A 178 -2.97 -10.66 -13.65
C GLU A 178 -1.81 -11.66 -13.72
N GLU A 179 -0.90 -11.50 -14.69
CA GLU A 179 0.30 -12.31 -14.85
C GLU A 179 1.27 -12.13 -13.69
N GLU A 180 1.53 -10.87 -13.30
CA GLU A 180 2.39 -10.55 -12.16
C GLU A 180 1.80 -11.08 -10.85
N LEU A 181 0.48 -10.91 -10.63
CA LEU A 181 -0.20 -11.46 -9.46
C LEU A 181 -0.20 -12.98 -9.45
N THR A 182 -0.33 -13.64 -10.62
CA THR A 182 -0.23 -15.09 -10.73
C THR A 182 1.14 -15.59 -10.30
N GLN A 183 2.23 -14.88 -10.67
CA GLN A 183 3.59 -15.18 -10.20
C GLN A 183 3.74 -14.98 -8.69
N ILE A 184 3.15 -13.93 -8.13
CA ILE A 184 3.16 -13.67 -6.69
C ILE A 184 2.43 -14.78 -5.94
N ILE A 185 1.26 -15.21 -6.42
CA ILE A 185 0.48 -16.33 -5.85
C ILE A 185 1.27 -17.64 -5.94
N ASP A 186 1.92 -17.90 -7.07
CA ASP A 186 2.77 -19.07 -7.23
C ASP A 186 3.94 -19.08 -6.24
N ARG A 187 4.64 -17.94 -6.06
CA ARG A 187 5.67 -17.80 -5.02
C ARG A 187 5.09 -18.04 -3.63
N THR A 188 3.95 -17.43 -3.32
CA THR A 188 3.27 -17.59 -2.03
C THR A 188 2.90 -19.06 -1.78
N SER A 189 2.38 -19.77 -2.78
CA SER A 189 2.03 -21.19 -2.66
C SER A 189 3.24 -22.06 -2.36
N ARG A 190 4.41 -21.75 -2.97
CA ARG A 190 5.67 -22.45 -2.69
C ARG A 190 6.18 -22.19 -1.28
N VAL A 191 6.12 -20.93 -0.79
CA VAL A 191 6.54 -20.59 0.58
C VAL A 191 5.71 -21.38 1.61
N TYR A 192 4.40 -21.53 1.37
CA TYR A 192 3.53 -22.31 2.25
C TYR A 192 3.54 -23.82 1.97
N ASN A 193 4.32 -24.31 0.99
CA ASN A 193 4.32 -25.70 0.55
C ASN A 193 2.93 -26.21 0.18
N ILE A 194 2.12 -25.39 -0.48
CA ILE A 194 0.77 -25.70 -0.94
C ILE A 194 0.79 -25.91 -2.44
N VAL A 195 0.22 -27.03 -2.89
CA VAL A 195 0.03 -27.31 -4.31
C VAL A 195 -1.24 -26.60 -4.79
N MET A 196 -1.13 -25.79 -5.83
CA MET A 196 -2.23 -25.04 -6.42
C MET A 196 -2.16 -25.12 -7.95
N ASP A 197 -3.27 -25.41 -8.60
CA ASP A 197 -3.36 -25.48 -10.06
C ASP A 197 -3.17 -24.09 -10.69
N ASP A 198 -2.62 -24.06 -11.91
CA ASP A 198 -2.37 -22.79 -12.61
C ASP A 198 -3.66 -22.00 -12.90
N ASP A 199 -4.75 -22.69 -13.21
CA ASP A 199 -6.05 -22.05 -13.42
C ASP A 199 -6.65 -21.51 -12.10
N ALA A 200 -6.35 -22.15 -10.97
CA ALA A 200 -6.69 -21.63 -9.64
C ALA A 200 -5.91 -20.36 -9.31
N LYS A 201 -4.59 -20.32 -9.62
CA LYS A 201 -3.75 -19.13 -9.44
C LYS A 201 -4.27 -17.95 -10.27
N LYS A 202 -4.60 -18.18 -11.54
CA LYS A 202 -5.17 -17.15 -12.43
C LYS A 202 -6.51 -16.63 -11.93
N GLU A 203 -7.40 -17.52 -11.50
CA GLU A 203 -8.72 -17.15 -10.96
C GLU A 203 -8.56 -16.25 -9.71
N LEU A 204 -7.62 -16.62 -8.83
CA LEU A 204 -7.31 -15.82 -7.64
C LEU A 204 -6.68 -14.46 -8.00
N ALA A 205 -5.73 -14.44 -8.95
CA ALA A 205 -5.07 -13.23 -9.43
C ALA A 205 -6.08 -12.24 -10.00
N ARG A 206 -7.00 -12.69 -10.83
CA ARG A 206 -8.06 -11.89 -11.43
C ARG A 206 -8.92 -11.17 -10.39
N ARG A 207 -9.24 -11.83 -9.25
CA ARG A 207 -10.06 -11.26 -8.18
C ARG A 207 -9.24 -10.50 -7.13
N SER A 208 -7.94 -10.32 -7.32
CA SER A 208 -7.03 -9.67 -6.37
C SER A 208 -6.89 -8.16 -6.56
N ARG A 209 -7.72 -7.52 -7.38
CA ARG A 209 -7.79 -6.07 -7.58
C ARG A 209 -6.44 -5.42 -7.92
N GLY A 210 -5.56 -6.10 -8.64
CA GLY A 210 -4.26 -5.57 -8.98
C GLY A 210 -3.31 -5.37 -7.78
N THR A 211 -3.58 -5.95 -6.61
CA THR A 211 -2.79 -5.71 -5.39
C THR A 211 -2.25 -6.98 -4.74
N PRO A 212 -0.93 -7.07 -4.52
CA PRO A 212 -0.29 -8.21 -3.83
C PRO A 212 -0.86 -8.50 -2.44
N ARG A 213 -1.19 -7.46 -1.66
CA ARG A 213 -1.78 -7.63 -0.33
C ARG A 213 -3.11 -8.38 -0.39
N ILE A 214 -3.98 -8.04 -1.35
CA ILE A 214 -5.27 -8.71 -1.53
C ILE A 214 -5.03 -10.14 -2.03
N ALA A 215 -4.12 -10.34 -2.99
CA ALA A 215 -3.76 -11.66 -3.50
C ALA A 215 -3.33 -12.61 -2.36
N ASN A 216 -2.40 -12.17 -1.51
CA ASN A 216 -1.94 -12.97 -0.38
C ASN A 216 -3.03 -13.19 0.67
N ARG A 217 -3.89 -12.20 0.93
CA ARG A 217 -5.03 -12.33 1.85
C ARG A 217 -6.03 -13.38 1.34
N LEU A 218 -6.40 -13.30 0.06
CA LEU A 218 -7.33 -14.25 -0.56
C LEU A 218 -6.72 -15.65 -0.65
N PHE A 219 -5.43 -15.76 -0.98
CA PHE A 219 -4.73 -17.04 -0.98
C PHE A 219 -4.84 -17.75 0.37
N ARG A 220 -4.57 -17.05 1.49
CA ARG A 220 -4.69 -17.62 2.83
C ARG A 220 -6.10 -18.13 3.10
N ARG A 221 -7.12 -17.39 2.68
CA ARG A 221 -8.51 -17.84 2.87
C ARG A 221 -8.84 -19.06 2.02
N VAL A 222 -8.47 -19.06 0.75
CA VAL A 222 -8.67 -20.23 -0.13
C VAL A 222 -7.92 -21.45 0.40
N ARG A 223 -6.70 -21.28 0.90
CA ARG A 223 -5.93 -22.32 1.59
C ARG A 223 -6.71 -22.90 2.78
N ASP A 224 -7.26 -22.05 3.64
CA ASP A 224 -8.01 -22.49 4.80
C ASP A 224 -9.22 -23.35 4.41
N PHE A 225 -9.94 -22.97 3.35
CA PHE A 225 -11.03 -23.80 2.80
C PHE A 225 -10.52 -25.15 2.29
N SER A 226 -9.46 -25.15 1.46
CA SER A 226 -8.89 -26.37 0.91
C SER A 226 -8.43 -27.34 2.01
N GLN A 227 -7.72 -26.83 3.01
CA GLN A 227 -7.26 -27.62 4.16
C GLN A 227 -8.43 -28.19 4.98
N PHE A 228 -9.46 -27.39 5.22
CA PHE A 228 -10.64 -27.83 5.98
C PHE A 228 -11.39 -28.99 5.27
N TYR A 229 -11.46 -28.94 3.95
CA TYR A 229 -12.11 -30.02 3.16
C TYR A 229 -11.16 -31.17 2.79
N GLY A 230 -9.88 -31.09 3.18
CA GLY A 230 -8.90 -32.16 2.96
C GLY A 230 -8.43 -32.29 1.50
N ASP A 231 -8.47 -31.19 0.75
CA ASP A 231 -8.00 -31.19 -0.65
C ASP A 231 -6.46 -31.32 -0.66
N ALA A 232 -5.93 -32.20 -1.51
CA ALA A 232 -4.47 -32.34 -1.72
C ALA A 232 -3.91 -31.21 -2.59
N THR A 233 -4.76 -30.59 -3.41
CA THR A 233 -4.40 -29.53 -4.36
C THR A 233 -5.52 -28.51 -4.40
N ILE A 234 -5.18 -27.24 -4.37
CA ILE A 234 -6.15 -26.14 -4.56
C ILE A 234 -6.51 -26.09 -6.06
N THR A 235 -7.72 -26.49 -6.37
CA THR A 235 -8.25 -26.45 -7.74
C THR A 235 -8.96 -25.11 -8.00
N ARG A 236 -9.20 -24.83 -9.29
CA ARG A 236 -10.00 -23.66 -9.71
C ARG A 236 -11.40 -23.69 -9.07
N ASP A 237 -12.08 -24.82 -9.06
CA ASP A 237 -13.44 -24.93 -8.52
C ASP A 237 -13.46 -24.67 -7.02
N ARG A 238 -12.49 -25.22 -6.27
CA ARG A 238 -12.33 -24.90 -4.84
C ARG A 238 -12.07 -23.41 -4.61
N THR A 239 -11.25 -22.79 -5.46
CA THR A 239 -10.97 -21.34 -5.38
C THR A 239 -12.24 -20.51 -5.60
N ILE A 240 -13.04 -20.84 -6.62
CA ILE A 240 -14.31 -20.16 -6.88
C ILE A 240 -15.27 -20.34 -5.71
N GLU A 241 -15.48 -21.56 -5.22
CA GLU A 241 -16.36 -21.83 -4.07
C GLU A 241 -15.95 -21.02 -2.84
N ALA A 242 -14.65 -20.98 -2.51
CA ALA A 242 -14.15 -20.24 -1.38
C ALA A 242 -14.40 -18.72 -1.53
N LEU A 243 -14.12 -18.17 -2.72
CA LEU A 243 -14.30 -16.73 -2.99
C LEU A 243 -15.79 -16.33 -3.00
N GLU A 244 -16.69 -17.17 -3.50
CA GLU A 244 -18.13 -16.95 -3.44
C GLU A 244 -18.64 -16.92 -1.98
N ARG A 245 -18.18 -17.85 -1.14
CA ARG A 245 -18.50 -17.82 0.30
C ARG A 245 -17.96 -16.58 1.02
N LEU A 246 -16.84 -16.04 0.57
CA LEU A 246 -16.28 -14.79 1.03
C LEU A 246 -16.96 -13.56 0.41
N LYS A 247 -17.93 -13.75 -0.46
CA LYS A 247 -18.65 -12.70 -1.21
C LYS A 247 -17.70 -11.84 -2.05
N VAL A 248 -16.68 -12.48 -2.63
CA VAL A 248 -15.77 -11.85 -3.59
C VAL A 248 -16.19 -12.28 -4.97
N ASP A 249 -16.68 -11.36 -5.77
CA ASP A 249 -17.21 -11.63 -7.10
C ASP A 249 -16.11 -11.80 -8.18
N ASN A 250 -16.51 -11.94 -9.42
CA ASN A 250 -15.61 -12.16 -10.56
C ASN A 250 -14.69 -10.96 -10.89
N LEU A 251 -14.99 -9.75 -10.44
CA LEU A 251 -14.14 -8.57 -10.51
C LEU A 251 -13.35 -8.33 -9.20
N GLY A 252 -13.52 -9.19 -8.20
CA GLY A 252 -12.90 -9.02 -6.90
C GLY A 252 -13.66 -8.04 -5.99
N LEU A 253 -14.88 -7.64 -6.33
CA LEU A 253 -15.69 -6.76 -5.48
C LEU A 253 -16.20 -7.53 -4.27
N ASP A 254 -16.19 -6.85 -3.11
CA ASP A 254 -16.73 -7.38 -1.86
C ASP A 254 -18.11 -6.80 -1.52
N ASP A 255 -18.64 -7.19 -0.37
CA ASP A 255 -19.95 -6.76 0.11
C ASP A 255 -20.07 -5.22 0.25
N VAL A 256 -18.99 -4.54 0.62
CA VAL A 256 -18.96 -3.07 0.77
C VAL A 256 -19.00 -2.39 -0.60
N ASP A 257 -18.25 -2.90 -1.57
CA ASP A 257 -18.27 -2.37 -2.95
C ASP A 257 -19.66 -2.52 -3.57
N HIS A 258 -20.27 -3.70 -3.39
CA HIS A 258 -21.64 -3.92 -3.87
C HIS A 258 -22.64 -2.97 -3.21
N LYS A 259 -22.57 -2.79 -1.89
CA LYS A 259 -23.43 -1.82 -1.18
C LYS A 259 -23.19 -0.39 -1.67
N TYR A 260 -21.93 -0.04 -1.93
CA TYR A 260 -21.56 1.27 -2.46
C TYR A 260 -22.18 1.53 -3.83
N LEU A 261 -22.01 0.62 -4.77
CA LEU A 261 -22.58 0.73 -6.13
C LEU A 261 -24.11 0.71 -6.12
N LEU A 262 -24.72 -0.23 -5.39
CA LEU A 262 -26.17 -0.32 -5.23
C LEU A 262 -26.76 0.93 -4.52
N GLY A 263 -26.01 1.48 -3.57
CA GLY A 263 -26.37 2.74 -2.90
C GLY A 263 -26.47 3.88 -3.92
N ILE A 264 -25.46 4.07 -4.76
CA ILE A 264 -25.49 5.10 -5.81
C ILE A 264 -26.66 4.85 -6.78
N ILE A 265 -26.82 3.61 -7.24
CA ILE A 265 -27.81 3.26 -8.28
C ILE A 265 -29.25 3.42 -7.74
N HIS A 266 -29.57 2.74 -6.65
CA HIS A 266 -30.96 2.66 -6.18
C HIS A 266 -31.39 3.85 -5.30
N ARG A 267 -30.49 4.33 -4.41
CA ARG A 267 -30.86 5.41 -3.48
C ARG A 267 -30.69 6.79 -4.10
N PHE A 268 -29.70 6.94 -4.98
CA PHE A 268 -29.36 8.24 -5.60
C PHE A 268 -29.53 8.26 -7.12
N LYS A 269 -30.29 7.32 -7.69
CA LYS A 269 -30.64 7.26 -9.13
C LYS A 269 -29.41 7.32 -10.07
N GLY A 270 -28.33 6.65 -9.70
CA GLY A 270 -27.08 6.65 -10.46
C GLY A 270 -26.13 7.81 -10.17
N GLY A 271 -26.53 8.77 -9.35
CA GLY A 271 -25.74 9.95 -8.99
C GLY A 271 -26.08 11.20 -9.84
N PRO A 272 -25.34 12.32 -9.70
CA PRO A 272 -24.17 12.50 -8.82
C PRO A 272 -24.51 12.61 -7.33
N VAL A 273 -23.70 11.99 -6.48
CA VAL A 273 -23.90 11.98 -5.03
C VAL A 273 -22.59 12.21 -4.26
N GLY A 274 -22.64 12.95 -3.15
CA GLY A 274 -21.49 13.19 -2.28
C GLY A 274 -21.09 11.95 -1.49
N LEU A 275 -19.79 11.84 -1.18
CA LEU A 275 -19.22 10.70 -0.44
C LEU A 275 -19.89 10.49 0.92
N GLU A 276 -20.08 11.57 1.68
CA GLU A 276 -20.74 11.56 3.00
C GLU A 276 -22.15 10.96 2.95
N ALA A 277 -22.91 11.30 1.89
CA ALA A 277 -24.27 10.79 1.72
C ALA A 277 -24.28 9.29 1.38
N ILE A 278 -23.32 8.83 0.57
CA ILE A 278 -23.16 7.40 0.26
C ILE A 278 -22.78 6.67 1.55
N ALA A 279 -21.73 7.11 2.24
CA ALA A 279 -21.20 6.51 3.45
C ALA A 279 -22.29 6.36 4.52
N ALA A 280 -23.01 7.44 4.82
CA ALA A 280 -24.15 7.41 5.74
C ALA A 280 -25.25 6.43 5.29
N SER A 281 -25.49 6.31 3.99
CA SER A 281 -26.53 5.43 3.45
C SER A 281 -26.25 3.95 3.58
N ILE A 282 -24.95 3.56 3.64
CA ILE A 282 -24.51 2.15 3.71
C ILE A 282 -23.93 1.80 5.07
N GLY A 283 -23.75 2.79 5.97
CA GLY A 283 -23.23 2.59 7.33
C GLY A 283 -21.72 2.40 7.36
N GLU A 284 -20.98 3.06 6.47
CA GLU A 284 -19.52 3.01 6.38
C GLU A 284 -18.88 4.38 6.64
N GLU A 285 -17.61 4.39 7.03
CA GLU A 285 -16.84 5.62 7.20
C GLU A 285 -16.46 6.21 5.83
N PRO A 286 -16.70 7.53 5.59
CA PRO A 286 -16.36 8.17 4.32
C PRO A 286 -14.89 7.99 3.92
N GLN A 287 -13.98 8.13 4.89
CA GLN A 287 -12.55 7.97 4.68
C GLN A 287 -12.19 6.56 4.19
N THR A 288 -12.81 5.52 4.77
CA THR A 288 -12.60 4.12 4.36
C THR A 288 -13.04 3.91 2.92
N LEU A 289 -14.20 4.43 2.54
CA LEU A 289 -14.68 4.32 1.16
C LEU A 289 -13.74 5.02 0.18
N GLU A 290 -13.26 6.22 0.52
CA GLU A 290 -12.36 7.00 -0.34
C GLU A 290 -10.98 6.36 -0.51
N ASP A 291 -10.43 5.77 0.56
CA ASP A 291 -9.06 5.25 0.56
C ASP A 291 -8.97 3.78 0.12
N VAL A 292 -10.04 2.99 0.36
CA VAL A 292 -9.99 1.52 0.15
C VAL A 292 -10.84 1.07 -1.03
N ASN A 293 -12.08 1.57 -1.15
CA ASN A 293 -13.03 1.06 -2.14
C ASN A 293 -13.00 1.86 -3.46
N GLU A 294 -13.11 3.19 -3.39
CA GLU A 294 -13.17 4.04 -4.59
C GLU A 294 -11.97 3.91 -5.54
N PRO A 295 -10.71 3.79 -5.08
CA PRO A 295 -9.58 3.73 -6.00
C PRO A 295 -9.70 2.60 -7.02
N TYR A 296 -10.12 1.43 -6.57
CA TYR A 296 -10.32 0.29 -7.46
C TYR A 296 -11.55 0.44 -8.35
N LEU A 297 -12.69 0.88 -7.79
CA LEU A 297 -13.92 1.12 -8.55
C LEU A 297 -13.74 2.18 -9.66
N LEU A 298 -12.94 3.22 -9.38
CA LEU A 298 -12.54 4.23 -10.37
C LEU A 298 -11.66 3.62 -11.46
N GLN A 299 -10.67 2.80 -11.06
CA GLN A 299 -9.72 2.18 -11.99
C GLN A 299 -10.42 1.27 -12.99
N ILE A 300 -11.33 0.40 -12.52
CA ILE A 300 -12.08 -0.51 -13.40
C ILE A 300 -13.29 0.16 -14.06
N GLY A 301 -13.46 1.47 -13.82
CA GLY A 301 -14.46 2.29 -14.51
C GLY A 301 -15.90 2.09 -14.08
N LEU A 302 -16.16 1.49 -12.90
CA LEU A 302 -17.52 1.32 -12.38
C LEU A 302 -18.13 2.61 -11.84
N ILE A 303 -17.29 3.54 -11.40
CA ILE A 303 -17.70 4.86 -10.95
C ILE A 303 -16.90 5.96 -11.63
N LYS A 304 -17.40 7.19 -11.61
CA LYS A 304 -16.69 8.41 -12.01
C LYS A 304 -16.83 9.47 -10.92
N ARG A 305 -15.74 10.21 -10.66
CA ARG A 305 -15.77 11.42 -9.83
C ARG A 305 -16.07 12.64 -10.70
N THR A 306 -17.02 13.44 -10.28
CA THR A 306 -17.38 14.72 -10.90
C THR A 306 -17.36 15.83 -9.85
N PRO A 307 -17.34 17.12 -10.24
CA PRO A 307 -17.44 18.22 -9.27
C PRO A 307 -18.71 18.18 -8.39
N ARG A 308 -19.77 17.48 -8.84
CA ARG A 308 -21.04 17.33 -8.11
C ARG A 308 -21.07 16.07 -7.23
N GLY A 309 -20.12 15.16 -7.38
CA GLY A 309 -20.08 13.90 -6.65
C GLY A 309 -19.78 12.69 -7.52
N ARG A 310 -20.10 11.51 -6.99
CA ARG A 310 -19.84 10.20 -7.63
C ARG A 310 -21.03 9.79 -8.48
N ILE A 311 -20.75 9.17 -9.62
CA ILE A 311 -21.74 8.65 -10.57
C ILE A 311 -21.40 7.20 -10.87
N ALA A 312 -22.40 6.33 -10.85
CA ALA A 312 -22.28 4.96 -11.36
C ALA A 312 -22.24 4.98 -12.91
N THR A 313 -21.37 4.20 -13.50
CA THR A 313 -21.24 4.12 -14.96
C THR A 313 -22.13 3.02 -15.54
N ALA A 314 -22.31 3.02 -16.87
CA ALA A 314 -23.01 1.92 -17.56
C ALA A 314 -22.35 0.55 -17.29
N GLU A 315 -21.02 0.51 -17.05
CA GLU A 315 -20.32 -0.71 -16.65
C GLU A 315 -20.79 -1.24 -15.30
N ALA A 316 -21.03 -0.34 -14.32
CA ALA A 316 -21.56 -0.74 -13.01
C ALA A 316 -22.95 -1.37 -13.14
N TYR A 317 -23.84 -0.79 -13.95
CA TYR A 317 -25.18 -1.34 -14.21
C TYR A 317 -25.08 -2.73 -14.87
N ARG A 318 -24.20 -2.88 -15.88
CA ARG A 318 -23.99 -4.17 -16.56
C ARG A 318 -23.45 -5.24 -15.61
N HIS A 319 -22.45 -4.86 -14.79
CA HIS A 319 -21.85 -5.79 -13.83
C HIS A 319 -22.86 -6.29 -12.79
N LEU A 320 -23.73 -5.41 -12.31
CA LEU A 320 -24.78 -5.72 -11.33
C LEU A 320 -26.06 -6.33 -11.96
N ASN A 321 -26.09 -6.49 -13.28
CA ASN A 321 -27.27 -6.96 -14.04
C ASN A 321 -28.51 -6.08 -13.77
N ILE A 322 -28.33 -4.77 -13.68
CA ILE A 322 -29.41 -3.79 -13.48
C ILE A 322 -29.65 -3.05 -14.79
N GLU A 323 -30.91 -2.96 -15.21
CA GLU A 323 -31.28 -2.10 -16.35
C GLU A 323 -31.07 -0.63 -15.99
N GLN A 324 -30.44 0.11 -16.89
CA GLN A 324 -30.28 1.56 -16.72
C GLN A 324 -31.52 2.23 -17.29
N ASP A 325 -32.37 2.78 -16.43
CA ASP A 325 -33.49 3.64 -16.87
C ASP A 325 -32.90 4.94 -17.45
N TYR A 326 -32.95 5.07 -18.76
CA TYR A 326 -32.64 6.32 -19.45
C TYR A 326 -33.90 7.22 -19.34
N GLU A 327 -34.00 8.06 -18.29
CA GLU A 327 -34.90 9.21 -18.29
C GLU A 327 -34.21 10.44 -18.89
#